data_a21bc1d8f208065ad19700b8efa5aa9d
#
_entry.id   a21bc1d8f208065ad19700b8efa5aa9d
#
_cell.length_a   1.000
_cell.length_b   1.000
_cell.length_c   1.000
_cell.angle_alpha   90.00
_cell.angle_beta   90.00
_cell.angle_gamma   90.00
#
_symmetry.space_group_name_H-M   'P 1'
#
loop_
_entity.id
_entity.type
_entity.pdbx_description
1 polymer ?
#
loop_
_entity_poly.entity_id
_entity_poly.type
_entity_poly.pdbx_seq_one_letter_code
_entity_poly.pdbx_strand_id
1 'polypeptide(L)'
;MLKVVDNGAGREAGEQLFELGEIARLGARRMLMAALATEAADYVERHRDERDDEGRALVVHNGRSQGRKLTLGTGTVELKAPRVNDRRRDEQDQRQRFTSRILAPYMRRSPKVAEVLPILYLRGLSTGDFRPALEGLLGEDAAGLSPTNIARLTACWEKEYASFRERDLTGRKYVYVWVDGVHFNIRLEDDRLCTLVMIGARPDGEKELLAVEDGYRESAESWKTLLRDLKRRGMATPAVTVGDGALGFWAAAREVWPESREQACWCHKLANVLDKLPGCVRNFVFESVVID
;
A
#
# COMPACT_ATOMS: atom_id res chain seq x y z
N MET A 1 13.11 -3.22 -31.56
CA MET A 1 13.79 -2.06 -32.18
C MET A 1 12.75 -1.31 -32.99
N LEU A 2 12.11 -0.30 -32.45
CA LEU A 2 11.15 0.56 -33.13
C LEU A 2 11.93 1.70 -33.81
N LYS A 3 11.87 1.74 -35.13
CA LYS A 3 12.43 2.86 -35.91
C LYS A 3 11.47 4.05 -35.81
N VAL A 4 11.95 5.15 -35.26
CA VAL A 4 11.27 6.45 -35.36
C VAL A 4 11.45 6.94 -36.79
N VAL A 5 10.34 7.17 -37.50
CA VAL A 5 10.36 7.78 -38.83
C VAL A 5 10.53 9.27 -38.66
N ASP A 6 11.66 9.78 -39.05
CA ASP A 6 11.97 11.22 -39.08
C ASP A 6 11.25 11.84 -40.31
N ASN A 7 10.15 12.57 -40.08
CA ASN A 7 9.53 13.41 -41.11
C ASN A 7 10.20 14.78 -41.10
N GLY A 8 11.27 14.90 -41.87
CA GLY A 8 11.92 16.19 -42.15
C GLY A 8 11.00 17.15 -42.89
N ALA A 9 10.35 18.06 -42.16
CA ALA A 9 9.81 19.30 -42.70
C ALA A 9 10.25 20.42 -41.74
N GLY A 10 10.90 21.44 -42.32
CA GLY A 10 11.60 22.53 -41.63
C GLY A 10 10.78 23.15 -40.50
N ARG A 11 11.37 23.13 -39.30
CA ARG A 11 10.86 23.84 -38.13
C ARG A 11 11.58 25.20 -38.02
N GLU A 12 10.77 26.23 -38.06
CA GLU A 12 11.22 27.58 -37.71
C GLU A 12 11.71 27.62 -36.26
N ALA A 13 12.82 28.30 -36.00
CA ALA A 13 13.43 28.48 -34.69
C ALA A 13 12.46 29.26 -33.77
N GLY A 14 11.83 28.58 -32.79
CA GLY A 14 11.05 29.27 -31.77
C GLY A 14 10.12 28.44 -30.91
N GLU A 15 9.61 27.30 -31.34
CA GLU A 15 8.73 26.47 -30.53
C GLU A 15 9.49 25.30 -29.88
N GLN A 16 9.89 25.47 -28.62
CA GLN A 16 10.28 24.34 -27.78
C GLN A 16 9.02 23.49 -27.52
N LEU A 17 8.88 22.40 -28.25
CA LEU A 17 7.90 21.35 -27.92
C LEU A 17 8.33 20.71 -26.59
N PHE A 18 7.73 21.16 -25.50
CA PHE A 18 7.87 20.46 -24.21
C PHE A 18 7.20 19.08 -24.33
N GLU A 19 7.92 18.05 -23.95
CA GLU A 19 7.29 16.73 -23.80
C GLU A 19 6.17 16.81 -22.76
N LEU A 20 5.07 16.10 -22.99
CA LEU A 20 3.89 16.11 -22.11
C LEU A 20 4.26 15.82 -20.66
N GLY A 21 5.21 14.91 -20.42
CA GLY A 21 5.74 14.58 -19.12
C GLY A 21 6.45 15.78 -18.44
N GLU A 22 7.14 16.59 -19.20
CA GLU A 22 7.82 17.79 -18.70
C GLU A 22 6.81 18.88 -18.31
N ILE A 23 5.78 19.08 -19.12
CA ILE A 23 4.69 20.02 -18.80
C ILE A 23 3.97 19.57 -17.51
N ALA A 24 3.65 18.29 -17.38
CA ALA A 24 3.04 17.74 -16.18
C ALA A 24 3.91 17.92 -14.93
N ARG A 25 5.22 17.68 -15.04
CA ARG A 25 6.19 17.87 -13.97
C ARG A 25 6.31 19.33 -13.54
N LEU A 26 6.41 20.26 -14.50
CA LEU A 26 6.47 21.70 -14.24
C LEU A 26 5.15 22.20 -13.62
N GLY A 27 4.02 21.73 -14.10
CA GLY A 27 2.70 22.01 -13.54
C GLY A 27 2.58 21.53 -12.09
N ALA A 28 2.95 20.29 -11.82
CA ALA A 28 2.97 19.73 -10.48
C ALA A 28 3.87 20.52 -9.52
N ARG A 29 5.06 20.91 -9.97
CA ARG A 29 5.97 21.76 -9.18
C ARG A 29 5.34 23.11 -8.84
N ARG A 30 4.73 23.79 -9.82
CA ARG A 30 4.07 25.09 -9.60
C ARG A 30 2.93 24.98 -8.61
N MET A 31 2.04 23.99 -8.78
CA MET A 31 0.91 23.73 -7.89
C MET A 31 1.37 23.45 -6.46
N LEU A 32 2.37 22.58 -6.28
CA LEU A 32 2.92 22.27 -4.96
C LEU A 32 3.54 23.47 -4.29
N MET A 33 4.32 24.28 -5.04
CA MET A 33 4.93 25.49 -4.49
C MET A 33 3.88 26.53 -4.08
N ALA A 34 2.79 26.68 -4.84
CA ALA A 34 1.70 27.55 -4.49
C ALA A 34 0.95 27.05 -3.24
N ALA A 35 0.61 25.77 -3.19
CA ALA A 35 -0.05 25.17 -2.02
C ALA A 35 0.78 25.30 -0.74
N LEU A 36 2.10 25.06 -0.81
CA LEU A 36 3.00 25.25 0.33
C LEU A 36 3.10 26.72 0.77
N ALA A 37 3.06 27.66 -0.17
CA ALA A 37 3.08 29.09 0.15
C ALA A 37 1.77 29.50 0.84
N THR A 38 0.62 29.04 0.35
CA THR A 38 -0.69 29.27 0.97
C THR A 38 -0.74 28.67 2.38
N GLU A 39 -0.32 27.42 2.55
CA GLU A 39 -0.29 26.76 3.87
C GLU A 39 0.53 27.53 4.90
N ALA A 40 1.69 28.04 4.52
CA ALA A 40 2.54 28.83 5.40
C ALA A 40 1.95 30.22 5.68
N ALA A 41 1.33 30.85 4.68
CA ALA A 41 0.66 32.14 4.84
C ALA A 41 -0.56 32.03 5.77
N ASP A 42 -1.38 31.01 5.60
CA ASP A 42 -2.54 30.73 6.45
C ASP A 42 -2.13 30.43 7.91
N TYR A 43 -0.96 29.79 8.09
CA TYR A 43 -0.43 29.56 9.42
C TYR A 43 0.02 30.86 10.09
N VAL A 44 0.72 31.71 9.39
CA VAL A 44 1.16 33.02 9.90
C VAL A 44 -0.04 33.92 10.20
N GLU A 45 -1.04 33.96 9.31
CA GLU A 45 -2.23 34.79 9.47
C GLU A 45 -3.08 34.36 10.68
N ARG A 46 -3.25 33.06 10.91
CA ARG A 46 -3.96 32.53 12.09
C ARG A 46 -3.34 32.97 13.43
N HIS A 47 -2.06 33.30 13.44
CA HIS A 47 -1.30 33.69 14.63
C HIS A 47 -0.80 35.14 14.56
N ARG A 48 -1.43 35.95 13.71
CA ARG A 48 -1.03 37.32 13.43
C ARG A 48 -1.06 38.25 14.66
N ASP A 49 -2.02 38.03 15.53
CA ASP A 49 -2.26 38.88 16.71
C ASP A 49 -1.42 38.44 17.93
N GLU A 50 -0.74 37.31 17.84
CA GLU A 50 0.15 36.82 18.88
C GLU A 50 1.51 37.54 18.85
N ARG A 51 1.78 38.34 19.90
CA ARG A 51 2.94 39.17 20.01
C ARG A 51 3.71 38.95 21.31
N ASP A 52 4.99 39.26 21.31
CA ASP A 52 5.80 39.27 22.52
C ASP A 52 5.60 40.59 23.32
N ASP A 53 6.24 40.68 24.50
CA ASP A 53 6.13 41.82 25.41
C ASP A 53 6.68 43.12 24.77
N GLU A 54 7.44 43.01 23.71
CA GLU A 54 7.96 44.13 22.92
C GLU A 54 7.09 44.47 21.70
N GLY A 55 5.95 43.81 21.55
CA GLY A 55 4.98 44.02 20.46
C GLY A 55 5.37 43.39 19.11
N ARG A 56 6.41 42.55 19.05
CA ARG A 56 6.85 41.86 17.83
C ARG A 56 6.03 40.59 17.61
N ALA A 57 5.64 40.31 16.38
CA ALA A 57 4.90 39.09 16.03
C ALA A 57 5.71 37.82 16.40
N LEU A 58 5.06 36.88 17.10
CA LEU A 58 5.66 35.62 17.52
C LEU A 58 5.83 34.63 16.34
N VAL A 59 4.95 34.72 15.34
CA VAL A 59 4.96 33.85 14.17
C VAL A 59 5.22 34.68 12.91
N VAL A 60 6.31 34.41 12.23
CA VAL A 60 6.70 35.19 11.04
C VAL A 60 7.25 34.27 9.94
N HIS A 61 7.14 34.71 8.68
CA HIS A 61 7.85 34.08 7.59
C HIS A 61 9.37 34.14 7.78
N ASN A 62 10.07 33.05 7.45
CA ASN A 62 11.52 32.96 7.58
C ASN A 62 12.19 32.41 6.30
N GLY A 63 11.94 33.08 5.18
CA GLY A 63 12.51 32.70 3.90
C GLY A 63 12.05 31.31 3.41
N ARG A 64 12.95 30.63 2.70
CA ARG A 64 12.70 29.31 2.12
C ARG A 64 13.74 28.28 2.56
N SER A 65 13.37 27.00 2.57
CA SER A 65 14.29 25.90 2.82
C SER A 65 15.27 25.70 1.66
N GLN A 66 16.33 24.95 1.90
CA GLN A 66 17.14 24.39 0.82
C GLN A 66 16.28 23.55 -0.12
N GLY A 67 16.67 23.47 -1.39
CA GLY A 67 16.01 22.63 -2.40
C GLY A 67 15.99 21.18 -1.97
N ARG A 68 14.82 20.55 -2.08
CA ARG A 68 14.60 19.14 -1.80
C ARG A 68 13.97 18.47 -3.00
N LYS A 69 14.57 17.38 -3.50
CA LYS A 69 14.00 16.56 -4.55
C LYS A 69 12.87 15.70 -3.97
N LEU A 70 11.72 15.74 -4.62
CA LEU A 70 10.53 14.93 -4.32
C LEU A 70 10.09 14.15 -5.57
N THR A 71 10.05 12.84 -5.48
CA THR A 71 9.60 11.96 -6.55
C THR A 71 8.08 11.81 -6.51
N LEU A 72 7.43 12.20 -7.59
CA LEU A 72 5.98 12.11 -7.86
C LEU A 72 5.73 11.09 -8.95
N GLY A 73 4.47 10.73 -9.20
CA GLY A 73 4.09 9.89 -10.33
C GLY A 73 4.38 10.53 -11.71
N THR A 74 4.57 11.85 -11.76
CA THR A 74 4.93 12.61 -12.97
C THR A 74 6.43 12.88 -13.11
N GLY A 75 7.26 12.29 -12.24
CA GLY A 75 8.69 12.53 -12.19
C GLY A 75 9.16 13.25 -10.95
N THR A 76 10.47 13.55 -10.90
CA THR A 76 11.08 14.23 -9.75
C THR A 76 11.04 15.73 -9.90
N VAL A 77 10.62 16.43 -8.85
CA VAL A 77 10.55 17.88 -8.76
C VAL A 77 11.42 18.40 -7.62
N GLU A 78 12.08 19.54 -7.81
CA GLU A 78 12.77 20.23 -6.74
C GLU A 78 11.87 21.29 -6.11
N LEU A 79 11.68 21.19 -4.79
CA LEU A 79 10.84 22.10 -4.00
C LEU A 79 11.68 22.87 -3.00
N LYS A 80 11.41 24.18 -2.86
CA LYS A 80 11.96 25.05 -1.82
C LYS A 80 10.82 25.54 -0.95
N ALA A 81 10.46 24.75 0.06
CA ALA A 81 9.31 25.03 0.92
C ALA A 81 9.54 26.34 1.71
N PRO A 82 8.48 27.14 1.94
CA PRO A 82 8.55 28.28 2.82
C PRO A 82 8.85 27.80 4.25
N ARG A 83 9.55 28.65 4.99
CA ARG A 83 9.84 28.43 6.41
C ARG A 83 9.07 29.44 7.24
N VAL A 84 8.59 29.00 8.37
CA VAL A 84 7.97 29.85 9.38
C VAL A 84 8.82 29.78 10.65
N ASN A 85 9.12 30.93 11.22
CA ASN A 85 9.71 31.04 12.54
C ASN A 85 8.58 31.23 13.53
N ASP A 86 8.32 30.20 14.32
CA ASP A 86 7.35 30.22 15.41
C ASP A 86 8.11 30.29 16.74
N ARG A 87 7.93 31.38 17.46
CA ARG A 87 8.57 31.66 18.75
C ARG A 87 7.66 31.37 19.92
N ARG A 88 6.43 30.94 19.68
CA ARG A 88 5.47 30.57 20.72
C ARG A 88 5.97 29.38 21.53
N ARG A 89 5.54 29.31 22.76
CA ARG A 89 5.80 28.20 23.65
C ARG A 89 4.47 27.60 24.11
N ASP A 90 4.44 26.31 24.34
CA ASP A 90 3.29 25.63 24.93
C ASP A 90 3.31 25.77 26.48
N GLU A 91 2.31 25.17 27.13
CA GLU A 91 2.17 25.17 28.60
C GLU A 91 3.36 24.48 29.32
N GLN A 92 4.13 23.67 28.61
CA GLN A 92 5.32 22.98 29.10
C GLN A 92 6.62 23.71 28.72
N ASP A 93 6.53 24.97 28.30
CA ASP A 93 7.65 25.83 27.85
C ASP A 93 8.41 25.28 26.60
N GLN A 94 7.79 24.35 25.85
CA GLN A 94 8.37 23.82 24.63
C GLN A 94 8.02 24.71 23.43
N ARG A 95 9.03 24.96 22.59
CA ARG A 95 8.88 25.79 21.40
C ARG A 95 8.00 25.11 20.37
N GLN A 96 6.96 25.78 19.92
CA GLN A 96 6.12 25.33 18.84
C GLN A 96 6.85 25.41 17.48
N ARG A 97 6.44 24.55 16.54
CA ARG A 97 7.05 24.50 15.21
C ARG A 97 5.98 24.34 14.14
N PHE A 98 6.08 25.14 13.12
CA PHE A 98 5.32 24.90 11.90
C PHE A 98 5.78 23.59 11.22
N THR A 99 4.84 22.70 10.98
CA THR A 99 5.06 21.48 10.20
C THR A 99 4.04 21.44 9.07
N SER A 100 4.52 21.43 7.83
CA SER A 100 3.64 21.33 6.66
C SER A 100 2.90 20.01 6.63
N ARG A 101 1.59 20.04 6.38
CA ARG A 101 0.74 18.86 6.14
C ARG A 101 0.89 18.32 4.72
N ILE A 102 1.28 19.20 3.77
CA ILE A 102 1.48 18.84 2.37
C ILE A 102 2.82 18.14 2.17
N LEU A 103 3.88 18.68 2.79
CA LEU A 103 5.25 18.21 2.63
C LEU A 103 5.84 17.81 3.99
N ALA A 104 5.57 16.60 4.43
CA ALA A 104 6.07 16.08 5.70
C ALA A 104 7.62 16.17 5.80
N PRO A 105 8.18 16.29 7.03
CA PRO A 105 9.61 16.24 7.23
C PRO A 105 10.24 15.02 6.56
N TYR A 106 11.39 15.23 5.90
CA TYR A 106 12.16 14.17 5.21
C TYR A 106 11.46 13.43 4.06
N MET A 107 10.24 13.82 3.66
CA MET A 107 9.55 13.22 2.53
C MET A 107 10.37 13.38 1.25
N ARG A 108 10.72 12.27 0.58
CA ARG A 108 11.48 12.22 -0.68
C ARG A 108 10.67 11.66 -1.85
N ARG A 109 9.53 11.08 -1.56
CA ARG A 109 8.60 10.51 -2.53
C ARG A 109 7.17 10.72 -2.06
N SER A 110 6.24 10.80 -3.00
CA SER A 110 4.82 10.88 -2.67
C SER A 110 4.31 9.56 -2.07
N PRO A 111 3.22 9.58 -1.28
CA PRO A 111 2.60 8.35 -0.77
C PRO A 111 2.27 7.35 -1.89
N LYS A 112 1.71 7.82 -2.99
CA LYS A 112 1.38 6.98 -4.16
C LYS A 112 2.59 6.25 -4.75
N VAL A 113 3.74 6.91 -4.85
CA VAL A 113 4.99 6.25 -5.28
C VAL A 113 5.42 5.22 -4.24
N ALA A 114 5.28 5.52 -2.94
CA ALA A 114 5.61 4.58 -1.89
C ALA A 114 4.73 3.32 -1.89
N GLU A 115 3.45 3.44 -2.24
CA GLU A 115 2.48 2.33 -2.34
C GLU A 115 2.79 1.36 -3.50
N VAL A 116 3.42 1.84 -4.58
CA VAL A 116 3.77 1.00 -5.73
C VAL A 116 4.99 0.12 -5.43
N LEU A 117 5.90 0.54 -4.55
CA LEU A 117 7.14 -0.19 -4.27
C LEU A 117 6.92 -1.62 -3.75
N PRO A 118 6.02 -1.88 -2.77
CA PRO A 118 5.70 -3.24 -2.36
C PRO A 118 5.20 -4.12 -3.50
N ILE A 119 4.35 -3.55 -4.36
CA ILE A 119 3.78 -4.28 -5.51
C ILE A 119 4.89 -4.71 -6.47
N LEU A 120 5.83 -3.82 -6.78
CA LEU A 120 6.97 -4.13 -7.64
C LEU A 120 7.88 -5.20 -7.01
N TYR A 121 8.11 -5.12 -5.70
CA TYR A 121 8.88 -6.12 -4.96
C TYR A 121 8.22 -7.50 -5.02
N LEU A 122 6.93 -7.58 -4.75
CA LEU A 122 6.14 -8.81 -4.82
C LEU A 122 6.06 -9.39 -6.26
N ARG A 123 6.23 -8.53 -7.27
CA ARG A 123 6.32 -8.96 -8.69
C ARG A 123 7.71 -9.41 -9.09
N GLY A 124 8.64 -9.54 -8.14
CA GLY A 124 9.98 -10.09 -8.33
C GLY A 124 11.04 -9.07 -8.74
N LEU A 125 10.80 -7.77 -8.56
CA LEU A 125 11.83 -6.76 -8.77
C LEU A 125 12.84 -6.81 -7.63
N SER A 126 14.10 -7.13 -7.93
CA SER A 126 15.14 -7.16 -6.89
C SER A 126 15.44 -5.77 -6.35
N THR A 127 15.99 -5.68 -5.13
CA THR A 127 16.33 -4.40 -4.49
C THR A 127 17.26 -3.53 -5.33
N GLY A 128 18.10 -4.15 -6.18
CA GLY A 128 19.01 -3.46 -7.11
C GLY A 128 18.32 -2.92 -8.35
N ASP A 129 17.24 -3.56 -8.79
CA ASP A 129 16.57 -3.25 -10.06
C ASP A 129 15.49 -2.16 -9.93
N PHE A 130 15.09 -1.80 -8.70
CA PHE A 130 14.08 -0.75 -8.47
C PHE A 130 14.48 0.57 -9.09
N ARG A 131 15.74 0.95 -8.95
CA ARG A 131 16.22 2.23 -9.46
C ARG A 131 16.18 2.26 -10.99
N PRO A 132 16.80 1.34 -11.72
CA PRO A 132 16.74 1.32 -13.19
C PRO A 132 15.31 1.23 -13.74
N ALA A 133 14.46 0.40 -13.15
CA ALA A 133 13.07 0.23 -13.58
C ALA A 133 12.23 1.50 -13.40
N LEU A 134 12.43 2.22 -12.34
CA LEU A 134 11.66 3.43 -12.04
C LEU A 134 12.29 4.70 -12.63
N GLU A 135 13.59 4.73 -12.91
CA GLU A 135 14.22 5.84 -13.63
C GLU A 135 13.66 5.98 -15.04
N GLY A 136 13.32 4.87 -15.70
CA GLY A 136 12.63 4.89 -17.00
C GLY A 136 11.23 5.53 -16.95
N LEU A 137 10.54 5.49 -15.81
CA LEU A 137 9.20 6.06 -15.63
C LEU A 137 9.22 7.45 -14.99
N LEU A 138 10.12 7.67 -14.03
CA LEU A 138 10.12 8.83 -13.13
C LEU A 138 11.30 9.78 -13.36
N GLY A 139 12.18 9.44 -14.33
CA GLY A 139 13.38 10.19 -14.66
C GLY A 139 14.61 9.78 -13.82
N GLU A 140 15.80 10.06 -14.34
CA GLU A 140 17.10 9.65 -13.77
C GLU A 140 17.37 10.12 -12.32
N ASP A 141 16.67 11.13 -11.87
CA ASP A 141 16.81 11.75 -10.56
C ASP A 141 15.85 11.21 -9.50
N ALA A 142 15.21 10.07 -9.71
CA ALA A 142 14.20 9.51 -8.81
C ALA A 142 14.75 9.31 -7.37
N ALA A 143 14.39 10.22 -6.49
CA ALA A 143 14.89 10.28 -5.11
C ALA A 143 14.19 9.22 -4.23
N GLY A 144 14.96 8.60 -3.33
CA GLY A 144 14.41 7.66 -2.33
C GLY A 144 14.24 6.22 -2.84
N LEU A 145 14.82 5.89 -4.00
CA LEU A 145 14.77 4.55 -4.63
C LEU A 145 16.12 3.82 -4.58
N SER A 146 17.03 4.25 -3.71
CA SER A 146 18.31 3.55 -3.52
C SER A 146 18.10 2.14 -2.93
N PRO A 147 18.98 1.16 -3.23
CA PRO A 147 18.91 -0.18 -2.65
C PRO A 147 18.79 -0.18 -1.13
N THR A 148 19.51 0.71 -0.44
CA THR A 148 19.42 0.90 1.03
C THR A 148 18.03 1.31 1.49
N ASN A 149 17.35 2.21 0.75
CA ASN A 149 15.99 2.61 1.09
C ASN A 149 14.97 1.50 0.84
N ILE A 150 15.17 0.70 -0.20
CA ILE A 150 14.32 -0.46 -0.48
C ILE A 150 14.51 -1.53 0.59
N ALA A 151 15.75 -1.86 0.96
CA ALA A 151 16.04 -2.79 2.04
C ALA A 151 15.41 -2.33 3.39
N ARG A 152 15.46 -1.03 3.69
CA ARG A 152 14.79 -0.49 4.89
C ARG A 152 13.27 -0.61 4.83
N LEU A 153 12.67 -0.46 3.66
CA LEU A 153 11.22 -0.68 3.48
C LEU A 153 10.86 -2.16 3.67
N THR A 154 11.62 -3.07 3.09
CA THR A 154 11.44 -4.52 3.29
C THR A 154 11.48 -4.87 4.78
N ALA A 155 12.49 -4.39 5.51
CA ALA A 155 12.56 -4.58 6.96
C ALA A 155 11.39 -3.95 7.74
N CYS A 156 10.79 -2.87 7.22
CA CYS A 156 9.58 -2.29 7.81
C CYS A 156 8.37 -3.23 7.59
N TRP A 157 8.18 -3.74 6.39
CA TRP A 157 7.11 -4.70 6.07
C TRP A 157 7.23 -6.00 6.86
N GLU A 158 8.44 -6.51 7.06
CA GLU A 158 8.69 -7.67 7.92
C GLU A 158 8.25 -7.42 9.36
N LYS A 159 8.52 -6.24 9.90
CA LYS A 159 8.06 -5.84 11.25
C LYS A 159 6.54 -5.69 11.32
N GLU A 160 5.93 -5.08 10.31
CA GLU A 160 4.48 -4.95 10.22
C GLU A 160 3.82 -6.32 10.15
N TYR A 161 4.38 -7.24 9.36
CA TYR A 161 3.92 -8.63 9.27
C TYR A 161 4.08 -9.37 10.60
N ALA A 162 5.22 -9.23 11.29
CA ALA A 162 5.43 -9.82 12.60
C ALA A 162 4.39 -9.30 13.61
N SER A 163 4.15 -7.98 13.64
CA SER A 163 3.12 -7.39 14.50
C SER A 163 1.70 -7.89 14.15
N PHE A 164 1.41 -8.06 12.87
CA PHE A 164 0.15 -8.63 12.41
C PHE A 164 -0.02 -10.08 12.90
N ARG A 165 1.03 -10.89 12.84
CA ARG A 165 1.01 -12.29 13.30
C ARG A 165 0.81 -12.43 14.81
N GLU A 166 1.28 -11.48 15.59
CA GLU A 166 1.23 -11.53 17.06
C GLU A 166 0.04 -10.77 17.66
N ARG A 167 -0.76 -10.10 16.83
CA ARG A 167 -1.85 -9.27 17.33
C ARG A 167 -2.87 -10.06 18.15
N ASP A 168 -3.37 -9.47 19.24
CA ASP A 168 -4.41 -10.03 20.07
C ASP A 168 -5.77 -10.01 19.35
N LEU A 169 -6.46 -11.14 19.38
CA LEU A 169 -7.80 -11.34 18.82
C LEU A 169 -8.87 -11.52 19.89
N THR A 170 -8.51 -11.34 21.17
CA THR A 170 -9.42 -11.48 22.30
C THR A 170 -10.58 -10.50 22.18
N GLY A 171 -11.80 -10.98 22.44
CA GLY A 171 -13.02 -10.18 22.37
C GLY A 171 -13.54 -9.89 20.95
N ARG A 172 -12.81 -10.27 19.91
CA ARG A 172 -13.28 -10.16 18.53
C ARG A 172 -14.14 -11.38 18.17
N LYS A 173 -15.36 -11.11 17.69
CA LYS A 173 -16.27 -12.16 17.24
C LYS A 173 -16.32 -12.17 15.72
N TYR A 174 -16.13 -13.35 15.13
CA TYR A 174 -16.28 -13.56 13.68
C TYR A 174 -17.45 -14.49 13.44
N VAL A 175 -18.39 -14.06 12.59
CA VAL A 175 -19.54 -14.87 12.20
C VAL A 175 -19.14 -15.83 11.09
N TYR A 176 -18.43 -15.30 10.08
CA TYR A 176 -17.92 -16.08 8.97
C TYR A 176 -16.40 -16.00 8.92
N VAL A 177 -15.78 -17.11 8.57
CA VAL A 177 -14.35 -17.15 8.26
C VAL A 177 -14.16 -17.87 6.93
N TRP A 178 -13.65 -17.16 5.93
CA TRP A 178 -13.22 -17.73 4.65
C TRP A 178 -11.78 -18.17 4.74
N VAL A 179 -11.51 -19.34 4.16
CA VAL A 179 -10.17 -19.91 4.07
C VAL A 179 -9.85 -20.28 2.64
N ASP A 180 -8.61 -20.05 2.23
CA ASP A 180 -8.13 -20.37 0.91
C ASP A 180 -6.63 -20.68 0.92
N GLY A 181 -6.20 -21.63 0.08
CA GLY A 181 -4.81 -21.93 -0.19
C GLY A 181 -4.38 -21.32 -1.53
N VAL A 182 -3.67 -20.21 -1.49
CA VAL A 182 -3.18 -19.52 -2.70
C VAL A 182 -1.84 -20.10 -3.14
N HIS A 183 -1.80 -20.71 -4.32
CA HIS A 183 -0.59 -21.28 -4.89
C HIS A 183 0.15 -20.28 -5.78
N PHE A 184 1.42 -20.01 -5.44
CA PHE A 184 2.28 -19.13 -6.25
C PHE A 184 3.23 -19.95 -7.11
N ASN A 185 3.33 -19.61 -8.39
CA ASN A 185 4.36 -20.13 -9.26
C ASN A 185 5.62 -19.28 -9.09
N ILE A 186 6.62 -19.80 -8.40
CA ILE A 186 7.92 -19.14 -8.25
C ILE A 186 8.83 -19.62 -9.38
N ARG A 187 9.44 -18.70 -10.09
CA ARG A 187 10.17 -18.93 -11.37
C ARG A 187 11.40 -19.84 -11.30
N LEU A 188 11.87 -20.23 -10.11
CA LEU A 188 13.14 -20.94 -9.92
C LEU A 188 13.04 -22.18 -9.03
N GLU A 189 11.84 -22.55 -8.58
CA GLU A 189 11.67 -23.74 -7.75
C GLU A 189 10.58 -24.63 -8.34
N ASP A 190 10.86 -25.94 -8.41
CA ASP A 190 9.89 -26.96 -8.86
C ASP A 190 8.71 -27.14 -7.88
N ASP A 191 8.85 -26.66 -6.64
CA ASP A 191 7.81 -26.73 -5.62
C ASP A 191 6.92 -25.48 -5.63
N ARG A 192 5.61 -25.68 -5.75
CA ARG A 192 4.61 -24.63 -5.61
C ARG A 192 4.50 -24.23 -4.13
N LEU A 193 4.93 -23.02 -3.78
CA LEU A 193 4.63 -22.47 -2.47
C LEU A 193 3.13 -22.19 -2.37
N CYS A 194 2.54 -22.66 -1.28
CA CYS A 194 1.15 -22.39 -0.93
C CYS A 194 1.11 -21.38 0.23
N THR A 195 0.32 -20.34 0.10
CA THR A 195 0.05 -19.41 1.19
C THR A 195 -1.36 -19.64 1.70
N LEU A 196 -1.48 -19.96 2.98
CA LEU A 196 -2.77 -20.12 3.65
C LEU A 196 -3.32 -18.75 4.05
N VAL A 197 -4.50 -18.43 3.57
CA VAL A 197 -5.15 -17.13 3.81
C VAL A 197 -6.45 -17.32 4.56
N MET A 198 -6.69 -16.50 5.57
CA MET A 198 -7.93 -16.49 6.33
C MET A 198 -8.49 -15.07 6.46
N ILE A 199 -9.77 -14.90 6.13
CA ILE A 199 -10.51 -13.64 6.25
C ILE A 199 -11.74 -13.88 7.13
N GLY A 200 -11.90 -13.07 8.17
CA GLY A 200 -13.07 -13.09 9.05
C GLY A 200 -14.04 -11.95 8.75
N ALA A 201 -15.35 -12.22 8.86
CA ALA A 201 -16.36 -11.17 8.90
C ALA A 201 -16.96 -11.05 10.30
N ARG A 202 -16.99 -9.83 10.82
CA ARG A 202 -17.60 -9.49 12.10
C ARG A 202 -19.12 -9.36 11.96
N PRO A 203 -19.88 -9.31 13.09
CA PRO A 203 -21.34 -9.15 13.06
C PRO A 203 -21.82 -7.85 12.39
N ASP A 204 -20.98 -6.82 12.36
CA ASP A 204 -21.24 -5.53 11.68
C ASP A 204 -21.00 -5.58 10.17
N GLY A 205 -20.54 -6.72 9.63
CA GLY A 205 -20.22 -6.94 8.22
C GLY A 205 -18.79 -6.54 7.83
N GLU A 206 -18.01 -5.96 8.75
CA GLU A 206 -16.62 -5.61 8.46
C GLU A 206 -15.76 -6.87 8.27
N LYS A 207 -14.98 -6.87 7.20
CA LYS A 207 -14.06 -7.97 6.86
C LYS A 207 -12.66 -7.64 7.33
N GLU A 208 -12.00 -8.61 7.92
CA GLU A 208 -10.66 -8.48 8.47
C GLU A 208 -9.79 -9.66 8.03
N LEU A 209 -8.55 -9.37 7.59
CA LEU A 209 -7.56 -10.40 7.35
C LEU A 209 -7.11 -10.99 8.69
N LEU A 210 -7.27 -12.30 8.88
CA LEU A 210 -6.94 -12.99 10.13
C LEU A 210 -5.55 -13.58 10.13
N ALA A 211 -5.20 -14.22 9.02
CA ALA A 211 -3.91 -14.87 8.84
C ALA A 211 -3.49 -14.88 7.37
N VAL A 212 -2.19 -14.80 7.18
CA VAL A 212 -1.47 -15.11 5.95
C VAL A 212 -0.21 -15.86 6.38
N GLU A 213 -0.11 -17.13 6.03
CA GLU A 213 1.02 -17.99 6.46
C GLU A 213 1.54 -18.80 5.29
N ASP A 214 2.85 -18.95 5.24
CA ASP A 214 3.47 -19.85 4.29
C ASP A 214 3.16 -21.30 4.67
N GLY A 215 2.53 -22.02 3.76
CA GLY A 215 2.31 -23.45 3.87
C GLY A 215 3.20 -24.20 2.90
N TYR A 216 4.00 -25.12 3.38
CA TYR A 216 4.78 -26.01 2.49
C TYR A 216 3.85 -26.80 1.55
N ARG A 217 2.67 -27.13 2.03
CA ARG A 217 1.52 -27.69 1.28
C ARG A 217 0.23 -27.34 2.01
N GLU A 218 -0.88 -27.34 1.32
CA GLU A 218 -2.20 -27.23 1.91
C GLU A 218 -2.56 -28.53 2.69
N SER A 219 -1.78 -28.81 3.73
CA SER A 219 -1.90 -30.00 4.55
C SER A 219 -2.79 -29.76 5.77
N ALA A 220 -3.41 -30.81 6.30
CA ALA A 220 -4.16 -30.74 7.55
C ALA A 220 -3.30 -30.22 8.72
N GLU A 221 -2.00 -30.54 8.75
CA GLU A 221 -1.12 -30.13 9.83
C GLU A 221 -0.77 -28.63 9.74
N SER A 222 -0.54 -28.11 8.54
CA SER A 222 -0.35 -26.67 8.32
C SER A 222 -1.57 -25.87 8.79
N TRP A 223 -2.76 -26.30 8.42
CA TRP A 223 -4.02 -25.70 8.87
C TRP A 223 -4.20 -25.82 10.39
N LYS A 224 -3.94 -26.98 11.00
CA LYS A 224 -4.03 -27.14 12.47
C LYS A 224 -3.12 -26.17 13.20
N THR A 225 -1.89 -26.04 12.75
CA THR A 225 -0.92 -25.11 13.35
C THR A 225 -1.45 -23.68 13.30
N LEU A 226 -1.97 -23.24 12.14
CA LEU A 226 -2.54 -21.93 11.96
C LEU A 226 -3.78 -21.69 12.85
N LEU A 227 -4.72 -22.64 12.87
CA LEU A 227 -5.94 -22.53 13.69
C LEU A 227 -5.63 -22.51 15.19
N ARG A 228 -4.67 -23.31 15.64
CA ARG A 228 -4.22 -23.31 17.04
C ARG A 228 -3.54 -21.98 17.42
N ASP A 229 -2.78 -21.38 16.50
CA ASP A 229 -2.21 -20.04 16.72
C ASP A 229 -3.28 -18.98 16.87
N LEU A 230 -4.28 -18.95 15.99
CA LEU A 230 -5.41 -18.02 16.10
C LEU A 230 -6.15 -18.17 17.43
N LYS A 231 -6.39 -19.42 17.86
CA LYS A 231 -6.98 -19.71 19.17
C LYS A 231 -6.10 -19.25 20.33
N ARG A 232 -4.80 -19.46 20.25
CA ARG A 232 -3.80 -18.98 21.23
C ARG A 232 -3.82 -17.45 21.35
N ARG A 233 -4.01 -16.73 20.24
CA ARG A 233 -4.16 -15.27 20.19
C ARG A 233 -5.55 -14.77 20.66
N GLY A 234 -6.39 -15.65 21.20
CA GLY A 234 -7.69 -15.30 21.77
C GLY A 234 -8.86 -15.30 20.81
N MET A 235 -8.70 -15.80 19.59
CA MET A 235 -9.81 -15.90 18.64
C MET A 235 -10.84 -16.94 19.11
N ALA A 236 -12.08 -16.50 19.25
CA ALA A 236 -13.21 -17.39 19.51
C ALA A 236 -13.56 -18.23 18.27
N THR A 237 -14.16 -19.41 18.51
CA THR A 237 -14.67 -20.24 17.42
C THR A 237 -15.66 -19.48 16.54
N PRO A 238 -15.46 -19.39 15.21
CA PRO A 238 -16.38 -18.71 14.31
C PRO A 238 -17.68 -19.53 14.16
N ALA A 239 -18.80 -18.85 13.88
CA ALA A 239 -20.06 -19.55 13.69
C ALA A 239 -20.06 -20.42 12.42
N VAL A 240 -19.45 -19.93 11.35
CA VAL A 240 -19.35 -20.62 10.06
C VAL A 240 -17.94 -20.49 9.49
N THR A 241 -17.37 -21.59 9.03
CA THR A 241 -16.16 -21.62 8.21
C THR A 241 -16.49 -21.95 6.77
N VAL A 242 -15.93 -21.21 5.83
CA VAL A 242 -16.19 -21.33 4.39
C VAL A 242 -14.89 -21.64 3.67
N GLY A 243 -14.83 -22.76 2.95
CA GLY A 243 -13.64 -23.19 2.19
C GLY A 243 -14.01 -23.90 0.89
N ASP A 244 -13.02 -24.17 0.05
CA ASP A 244 -13.22 -24.80 -1.27
C ASP A 244 -13.49 -26.32 -1.21
N GLY A 245 -13.42 -26.92 -0.05
CA GLY A 245 -13.54 -28.38 0.14
C GLY A 245 -12.17 -29.04 0.24
N ALA A 246 -11.07 -28.28 0.35
CA ALA A 246 -9.74 -28.82 0.62
C ALA A 246 -9.74 -29.71 1.86
N LEU A 247 -9.43 -30.97 1.66
CA LEU A 247 -9.54 -32.01 2.70
C LEU A 247 -8.72 -31.71 3.96
N GLY A 248 -7.58 -31.03 3.81
CA GLY A 248 -6.71 -30.67 4.92
C GLY A 248 -7.33 -29.68 5.89
N PHE A 249 -8.01 -28.65 5.40
CA PHE A 249 -8.63 -27.62 6.23
C PHE A 249 -9.77 -28.21 7.09
N TRP A 250 -10.68 -28.96 6.49
CA TRP A 250 -11.84 -29.50 7.22
C TRP A 250 -11.45 -30.43 8.35
N ALA A 251 -10.40 -31.27 8.13
CA ALA A 251 -9.86 -32.12 9.19
C ALA A 251 -9.30 -31.28 10.36
N ALA A 252 -8.63 -30.18 10.06
CA ALA A 252 -8.11 -29.25 11.06
C ALA A 252 -9.22 -28.49 11.79
N ALA A 253 -10.22 -28.01 11.06
CA ALA A 253 -11.34 -27.26 11.62
C ALA A 253 -12.17 -28.12 12.59
N ARG A 254 -12.47 -29.37 12.25
CA ARG A 254 -13.19 -30.30 13.15
C ARG A 254 -12.45 -30.57 14.44
N GLU A 255 -11.13 -30.56 14.42
CA GLU A 255 -10.31 -30.76 15.61
C GLU A 255 -10.21 -29.50 16.49
N VAL A 256 -9.97 -28.34 15.87
CA VAL A 256 -9.68 -27.10 16.62
C VAL A 256 -10.95 -26.29 16.93
N TRP A 257 -11.92 -26.29 16.02
CA TRP A 257 -13.20 -25.58 16.10
C TRP A 257 -14.41 -26.50 15.83
N PRO A 258 -14.63 -27.54 16.65
CA PRO A 258 -15.68 -28.55 16.41
C PRO A 258 -17.10 -27.97 16.38
N GLU A 259 -17.31 -26.79 16.95
CA GLU A 259 -18.63 -26.12 16.98
C GLU A 259 -18.89 -25.25 15.74
N SER A 260 -17.88 -24.99 14.92
CA SER A 260 -18.04 -24.20 13.71
C SER A 260 -18.75 -25.00 12.62
N ARG A 261 -19.74 -24.38 11.97
CA ARG A 261 -20.44 -25.00 10.84
C ARG A 261 -19.56 -24.93 9.59
N GLU A 262 -19.48 -26.03 8.87
CA GLU A 262 -18.75 -26.12 7.61
C GLU A 262 -19.66 -25.69 6.45
N GLN A 263 -19.14 -24.84 5.58
CA GLN A 263 -19.81 -24.42 4.35
C GLN A 263 -18.84 -24.48 3.16
N ALA A 264 -19.23 -25.16 2.10
CA ALA A 264 -18.47 -25.12 0.85
C ALA A 264 -18.53 -23.72 0.23
N CYS A 265 -17.40 -23.24 -0.25
CA CYS A 265 -17.31 -21.95 -0.92
C CYS A 265 -18.09 -21.97 -2.23
N TRP A 266 -19.07 -21.08 -2.35
CA TRP A 266 -19.91 -20.99 -3.54
C TRP A 266 -19.12 -20.63 -4.79
N CYS A 267 -18.17 -19.70 -4.68
CA CYS A 267 -17.31 -19.27 -5.79
C CYS A 267 -16.49 -20.45 -6.35
N HIS A 268 -15.86 -21.24 -5.48
CA HIS A 268 -15.13 -22.45 -5.89
C HIS A 268 -16.05 -23.52 -6.48
N LYS A 269 -17.24 -23.67 -5.90
CA LYS A 269 -18.22 -24.60 -6.44
C LYS A 269 -18.66 -24.20 -7.84
N LEU A 270 -18.93 -22.94 -8.05
CA LEU A 270 -19.27 -22.38 -9.37
C LEU A 270 -18.12 -22.54 -10.36
N ALA A 271 -16.90 -22.20 -9.98
CA ALA A 271 -15.71 -22.37 -10.83
C ALA A 271 -15.56 -23.83 -11.26
N ASN A 272 -15.69 -24.78 -10.32
CA ASN A 272 -15.62 -26.22 -10.59
C ASN A 272 -16.71 -26.72 -11.56
N VAL A 273 -17.89 -26.10 -11.54
CA VAL A 273 -18.97 -26.38 -12.50
C VAL A 273 -18.62 -25.82 -13.87
N LEU A 274 -18.20 -24.55 -13.92
CA LEU A 274 -17.83 -23.86 -15.16
C LEU A 274 -16.68 -24.55 -15.89
N ASP A 275 -15.70 -25.06 -15.15
CA ASP A 275 -14.55 -25.75 -15.73
C ASP A 275 -14.93 -27.06 -16.46
N LYS A 276 -16.05 -27.65 -16.12
CA LYS A 276 -16.58 -28.85 -16.79
C LYS A 276 -17.46 -28.54 -17.99
N LEU A 277 -17.77 -27.25 -18.23
CA LEU A 277 -18.60 -26.84 -19.34
C LEU A 277 -17.75 -26.46 -20.57
N PRO A 278 -18.27 -26.72 -21.79
CA PRO A 278 -17.66 -26.20 -23.00
C PRO A 278 -17.54 -24.68 -22.97
N GLY A 279 -16.45 -24.13 -23.53
CA GLY A 279 -16.15 -22.69 -23.46
C GLY A 279 -17.27 -21.78 -23.98
N CYS A 280 -18.03 -22.22 -24.98
CA CYS A 280 -19.15 -21.48 -25.57
C CYS A 280 -20.36 -21.28 -24.61
N VAL A 281 -20.48 -22.09 -23.56
CA VAL A 281 -21.62 -22.04 -22.62
C VAL A 281 -21.24 -21.39 -21.27
N ARG A 282 -19.96 -21.26 -20.98
CA ARG A 282 -19.45 -20.79 -19.68
C ARG A 282 -19.97 -19.39 -19.31
N ASN A 283 -19.91 -18.45 -20.22
CA ASN A 283 -20.37 -17.07 -19.97
C ASN A 283 -21.88 -17.02 -19.70
N PHE A 284 -22.66 -17.76 -20.48
CA PHE A 284 -24.12 -17.82 -20.27
C PHE A 284 -24.49 -18.38 -18.90
N VAL A 285 -23.85 -19.48 -18.49
CA VAL A 285 -24.10 -20.09 -17.16
C VAL A 285 -23.61 -19.18 -16.04
N PHE A 286 -22.47 -18.52 -16.21
CA PHE A 286 -21.96 -17.57 -15.22
C PHE A 286 -22.93 -16.41 -15.00
N GLU A 287 -23.39 -15.76 -16.06
CA GLU A 287 -24.36 -14.67 -15.98
C GLU A 287 -25.69 -15.11 -15.34
N SER A 288 -26.17 -16.33 -15.64
CA SER A 288 -27.42 -16.85 -15.08
C SER A 288 -27.37 -17.18 -13.58
N VAL A 289 -26.16 -17.41 -13.03
CA VAL A 289 -26.00 -17.85 -11.61
C VAL A 289 -25.57 -16.69 -10.69
N VAL A 290 -24.97 -15.62 -11.25
CA VAL A 290 -24.43 -14.50 -10.47
C VAL A 290 -25.42 -13.34 -10.35
N ILE A 291 -26.49 -13.31 -11.17
CA ILE A 291 -27.45 -12.19 -11.23
C ILE A 291 -28.70 -12.41 -10.34
N ASP A 292 -28.93 -13.60 -9.79
CA ASP A 292 -29.92 -13.88 -8.75
C ASP A 292 -29.29 -13.92 -7.36
#